data_ecbcf508ad0a77d578f4f00d0f76552c
#
_entry.id   ecbcf508ad0a77d578f4f00d0f76552c
#
_cell.length_a   1.000
_cell.length_b   1.000
_cell.length_c   1.000
_cell.angle_alpha   90.00
_cell.angle_beta   90.00
_cell.angle_gamma   90.00
#
_symmetry.space_group_name_H-M   'P 1'
#
loop_
_entity.id
_entity.type
_entity.pdbx_description
1 polymer ?
#
loop_
_entity_poly.entity_id
_entity_poly.type
_entity_poly.pdbx_seq_one_letter_code
_entity_poly.pdbx_strand_id
1 'polypeptide(L)'
;MARNKLHPIPHPPRTPLLGNMLTVDGGAPVQDLMRIAREQGPIFWLDMMGTPLVVVSGAELVAELCDEQRFDKAVRGSLRRVRMLGGDALFTAETQEPNWQKAHNILLPTFAHRMMQTYHEGMLDIAEQLVTKWERLNADEEIDVVRDMTALTLDTIGLCGFNYRFNSFYRSDNHPYVESLVRALEAVMKMRGLPLEDLTQRKSRRKLEQDVGYMNGIADRIIRERREVVADDQTKSDLLGYMLSGLDRQSGERLDDVNIRYQMNTFLIAGHETTSGMLSFAIYFLLNNPHVLQKAYEEVDRVLGRDINARPTAQQVNHLVYIGQILKEALRLWPTAPAFGLYPYQNETIGGKYKLRKRTFVTVLTAMLHRDQSVWGPRAEVFDPENFAPEREAKMPPHAFKPFGNGQRACIGRQFAMTEAALVLGLILQRFRLVDHTRYQLKIKESLTIKPEGLMMRVRLRPDVARGSGVSVATKPQPKKAPDRKSTRLNSSHRL
;
A
#
# COMPACT_ATOMS: atom_id res chain seq x y z
N MET A 1 27.57 39.38 12.28
CA MET A 1 26.76 38.45 11.48
C MET A 1 27.73 37.61 10.67
N ALA A 2 27.96 36.34 11.04
CA ALA A 2 28.80 35.43 10.26
C ALA A 2 28.10 35.15 8.92
N ARG A 3 28.76 35.47 7.78
CA ARG A 3 28.29 35.06 6.46
C ARG A 3 28.23 33.54 6.43
N ASN A 4 27.01 32.97 6.48
CA ASN A 4 26.81 31.54 6.25
C ASN A 4 27.46 31.16 4.90
N LYS A 5 28.56 30.43 4.94
CA LYS A 5 29.21 29.91 3.73
C LYS A 5 28.28 28.84 3.15
N LEU A 6 27.80 29.04 1.94
CA LEU A 6 27.09 28.02 1.19
C LEU A 6 27.99 26.82 0.98
N HIS A 7 27.49 25.62 1.27
CA HIS A 7 28.20 24.35 1.08
C HIS A 7 27.76 23.69 -0.20
N PRO A 8 28.66 23.04 -0.96
CA PRO A 8 28.24 22.17 -2.04
C PRO A 8 27.47 20.97 -1.50
N ILE A 9 26.43 20.56 -2.20
CA ILE A 9 25.72 19.32 -1.88
C ILE A 9 26.63 18.14 -2.26
N PRO A 10 26.87 17.16 -1.38
CA PRO A 10 27.65 15.96 -1.68
C PRO A 10 27.10 15.17 -2.87
N HIS A 11 27.96 14.43 -3.55
CA HIS A 11 27.56 13.54 -4.63
C HIS A 11 28.53 12.38 -4.80
N PRO A 12 28.11 11.20 -5.21
CA PRO A 12 28.99 10.10 -5.58
C PRO A 12 29.78 10.41 -6.87
N PRO A 13 30.86 9.68 -7.16
CA PRO A 13 31.58 9.80 -8.42
C PRO A 13 30.65 9.68 -9.63
N ARG A 14 30.93 10.47 -10.68
CA ARG A 14 30.12 10.54 -11.90
C ARG A 14 30.87 9.92 -13.08
N THR A 15 30.14 9.17 -13.91
CA THR A 15 30.66 8.67 -15.19
C THR A 15 30.52 9.76 -16.26
N PRO A 16 31.55 10.01 -17.10
CA PRO A 16 31.43 10.95 -18.22
C PRO A 16 30.20 10.65 -19.07
N LEU A 17 29.47 11.69 -19.47
CA LEU A 17 28.23 11.68 -20.27
C LEU A 17 27.00 11.02 -19.59
N LEU A 18 27.18 9.95 -18.80
CA LEU A 18 26.10 9.20 -18.17
C LEU A 18 25.78 9.70 -16.75
N GLY A 19 26.66 10.51 -16.15
CA GLY A 19 26.51 10.96 -14.78
C GLY A 19 26.47 9.78 -13.80
N ASN A 20 25.38 9.68 -13.02
CA ASN A 20 25.15 8.62 -12.04
C ASN A 20 24.12 7.57 -12.50
N MET A 21 23.76 7.53 -13.79
CA MET A 21 22.78 6.56 -14.31
C MET A 21 23.14 5.09 -14.04
N LEU A 22 24.45 4.78 -13.98
CA LEU A 22 24.94 3.43 -13.69
C LEU A 22 25.07 3.14 -12.19
N THR A 23 24.93 4.17 -11.35
CA THR A 23 25.03 4.04 -9.89
C THR A 23 23.71 3.56 -9.26
N VAL A 24 22.61 3.77 -9.99
CA VAL A 24 21.27 3.39 -9.56
C VAL A 24 20.75 2.29 -10.49
N ASP A 25 20.52 1.11 -9.93
CA ASP A 25 19.91 -0.01 -10.67
C ASP A 25 18.42 0.28 -10.96
N GLY A 26 18.03 0.10 -12.21
CA GLY A 26 16.62 0.24 -12.60
C GLY A 26 15.66 -0.78 -11.96
N GLY A 27 16.19 -1.87 -11.41
CA GLY A 27 15.41 -2.90 -10.70
C GLY A 27 15.22 -2.65 -9.20
N ALA A 28 16.15 -1.92 -8.56
CA ALA A 28 16.16 -1.64 -7.12
C ALA A 28 16.55 -0.18 -6.77
N PRO A 29 15.93 0.83 -7.42
CA PRO A 29 16.37 2.21 -7.28
C PRO A 29 16.27 2.76 -5.85
N VAL A 30 15.30 2.34 -5.07
CA VAL A 30 15.13 2.80 -3.68
C VAL A 30 16.23 2.24 -2.78
N GLN A 31 16.55 0.95 -2.91
CA GLN A 31 17.60 0.31 -2.13
C GLN A 31 18.98 0.91 -2.45
N ASP A 32 19.24 1.25 -3.72
CA ASP A 32 20.45 1.97 -4.11
C ASP A 32 20.49 3.39 -3.55
N LEU A 33 19.40 4.15 -3.60
CA LEU A 33 19.32 5.47 -2.96
C LEU A 33 19.55 5.38 -1.45
N MET A 34 19.04 4.34 -0.79
CA MET A 34 19.30 4.10 0.64
C MET A 34 20.76 3.79 0.90
N ARG A 35 21.43 3.01 0.06
CA ARG A 35 22.87 2.74 0.14
C ARG A 35 23.68 4.03 -0.02
N ILE A 36 23.39 4.80 -1.06
CA ILE A 36 24.06 6.08 -1.33
C ILE A 36 23.85 7.07 -0.18
N ALA A 37 22.63 7.12 0.40
CA ALA A 37 22.34 7.98 1.55
C ALA A 37 23.19 7.63 2.79
N ARG A 38 23.48 6.34 3.02
CA ARG A 38 24.40 5.91 4.10
C ARG A 38 25.83 6.36 3.86
N GLU A 39 26.26 6.42 2.60
CA GLU A 39 27.62 6.82 2.20
C GLU A 39 27.78 8.35 2.15
N GLN A 40 26.82 9.07 1.60
CA GLN A 40 26.89 10.51 1.34
C GLN A 40 26.30 11.39 2.45
N GLY A 41 25.48 10.79 3.33
CA GLY A 41 24.80 11.50 4.42
C GLY A 41 23.38 11.97 4.07
N PRO A 42 22.81 12.90 4.89
CA PRO A 42 21.38 13.23 4.88
C PRO A 42 20.90 14.02 3.66
N ILE A 43 21.82 14.50 2.83
CA ILE A 43 21.54 15.18 1.56
C ILE A 43 22.63 14.89 0.55
N PHE A 44 22.26 14.55 -0.67
CA PHE A 44 23.18 14.37 -1.80
C PHE A 44 22.47 14.67 -3.13
N TRP A 45 23.21 14.77 -4.21
CA TRP A 45 22.64 14.89 -5.53
C TRP A 45 23.23 13.89 -6.51
N LEU A 46 22.43 13.51 -7.48
CA LEU A 46 22.81 12.63 -8.58
C LEU A 46 22.66 13.37 -9.91
N ASP A 47 23.59 13.12 -10.81
CA ASP A 47 23.52 13.56 -12.19
C ASP A 47 22.81 12.48 -13.03
N MET A 48 21.58 12.73 -13.43
CA MET A 48 20.80 11.84 -14.27
C MET A 48 20.85 12.31 -15.71
N MET A 49 22.01 12.07 -16.38
CA MET A 49 22.27 12.53 -17.76
C MET A 49 22.09 14.06 -17.93
N GLY A 50 22.74 14.85 -17.10
CA GLY A 50 22.64 16.31 -17.10
C GLY A 50 21.45 16.89 -16.34
N THR A 51 20.57 16.05 -15.82
CA THR A 51 19.45 16.49 -14.96
C THR A 51 19.77 16.21 -13.50
N PRO A 52 19.92 17.25 -12.65
CA PRO A 52 20.19 17.06 -11.24
C PRO A 52 18.99 16.53 -10.49
N LEU A 53 19.19 15.47 -9.72
CA LEU A 53 18.25 14.91 -8.74
C LEU A 53 18.85 15.11 -7.35
N VAL A 54 18.26 15.96 -6.54
CA VAL A 54 18.63 16.14 -5.13
C VAL A 54 17.83 15.16 -4.27
N VAL A 55 18.52 14.41 -3.42
CA VAL A 55 17.91 13.46 -2.48
C VAL A 55 18.16 13.92 -1.05
N VAL A 56 17.11 13.96 -0.24
CA VAL A 56 17.14 14.43 1.15
C VAL A 56 16.47 13.40 2.05
N SER A 57 17.14 13.08 3.17
CA SER A 57 16.66 12.12 4.16
C SER A 57 16.88 12.55 5.63
N GLY A 58 17.62 13.62 5.89
CA GLY A 58 17.81 14.14 7.25
C GLY A 58 16.55 14.83 7.77
N ALA A 59 16.13 14.51 8.99
CA ALA A 59 14.87 14.97 9.55
C ALA A 59 14.74 16.50 9.61
N GLU A 60 15.80 17.20 10.01
CA GLU A 60 15.82 18.68 10.04
C GLU A 60 15.65 19.31 8.66
N LEU A 61 16.34 18.76 7.63
CA LEU A 61 16.22 19.24 6.26
C LEU A 61 14.84 18.94 5.67
N VAL A 62 14.29 17.77 5.97
CA VAL A 62 12.94 17.39 5.52
C VAL A 62 11.88 18.26 6.18
N ALA A 63 12.05 18.65 7.45
CA ALA A 63 11.14 19.58 8.10
C ALA A 63 11.04 20.92 7.36
N GLU A 64 12.19 21.47 6.87
CA GLU A 64 12.17 22.66 6.02
C GLU A 64 11.52 22.43 4.65
N LEU A 65 11.75 21.27 4.02
CA LEU A 65 11.12 20.93 2.75
C LEU A 65 9.59 20.73 2.86
N CYS A 66 9.07 20.49 4.06
CA CYS A 66 7.65 20.34 4.32
C CYS A 66 6.90 21.69 4.43
N ASP A 67 7.58 22.82 4.33
CA ASP A 67 6.96 24.15 4.26
C ASP A 67 6.29 24.39 2.90
N GLU A 68 4.97 24.35 2.87
CA GLU A 68 4.15 24.48 1.65
C GLU A 68 4.17 25.91 1.07
N GLN A 69 4.66 26.90 1.79
CA GLN A 69 4.86 28.25 1.25
C GLN A 69 6.13 28.34 0.40
N ARG A 70 7.09 27.44 0.63
CA ARG A 70 8.39 27.39 -0.05
C ARG A 70 8.47 26.29 -1.10
N PHE A 71 7.79 25.16 -0.88
CA PHE A 71 7.89 23.95 -1.69
C PHE A 71 6.53 23.40 -2.08
N ASP A 72 6.47 22.80 -3.26
CA ASP A 72 5.28 22.11 -3.76
C ASP A 72 5.63 20.70 -4.26
N LYS A 73 4.61 19.86 -4.40
CA LYS A 73 4.74 18.51 -4.96
C LYS A 73 5.25 18.57 -6.42
N ALA A 74 6.24 17.78 -6.72
CA ALA A 74 6.75 17.61 -8.06
C ALA A 74 6.16 16.38 -8.76
N VAL A 75 5.42 16.59 -9.84
CA VAL A 75 4.94 15.51 -10.72
C VAL A 75 5.98 15.25 -11.80
N ARG A 76 7.01 14.47 -11.47
CA ARG A 76 8.16 14.18 -12.36
C ARG A 76 8.53 12.71 -12.36
N GLY A 77 9.46 12.32 -13.24
CA GLY A 77 9.96 10.95 -13.33
C GLY A 77 8.84 9.93 -13.56
N SER A 78 8.81 8.88 -12.76
CA SER A 78 7.80 7.81 -12.84
C SER A 78 6.38 8.33 -12.62
N LEU A 79 6.18 9.28 -11.71
CA LEU A 79 4.85 9.83 -11.45
C LEU A 79 4.25 10.53 -12.68
N ARG A 80 5.09 11.25 -13.47
CA ARG A 80 4.64 11.85 -14.73
C ARG A 80 4.22 10.79 -15.76
N ARG A 81 4.88 9.62 -15.76
CA ARG A 81 4.51 8.51 -16.64
C ARG A 81 3.20 7.85 -16.21
N VAL A 82 2.97 7.68 -14.90
CA VAL A 82 1.70 7.19 -14.36
C VAL A 82 0.51 8.07 -14.76
N ARG A 83 0.75 9.33 -15.12
CA ARG A 83 -0.28 10.22 -15.69
C ARG A 83 -0.94 9.67 -16.96
N MET A 84 -0.28 8.74 -17.68
CA MET A 84 -0.90 8.04 -18.83
C MET A 84 -2.11 7.19 -18.41
N LEU A 85 -2.19 6.77 -17.15
CA LEU A 85 -3.28 5.97 -16.57
C LEU A 85 -4.29 6.84 -15.83
N GLY A 86 -3.78 7.81 -15.05
CA GLY A 86 -4.57 8.61 -14.12
C GLY A 86 -4.83 10.05 -14.58
N GLY A 87 -4.41 10.45 -15.79
CA GLY A 87 -4.64 11.80 -16.29
C GLY A 87 -4.26 12.91 -15.32
N ASP A 88 -5.14 13.87 -15.14
CA ASP A 88 -5.04 14.98 -14.19
C ASP A 88 -5.82 14.73 -12.87
N ALA A 89 -5.86 13.47 -12.43
CA ALA A 89 -6.43 13.10 -11.14
C ALA A 89 -5.54 13.52 -9.95
N LEU A 90 -6.05 13.38 -8.74
CA LEU A 90 -5.42 13.82 -7.47
C LEU A 90 -3.96 13.40 -7.33
N PHE A 91 -3.59 12.22 -7.80
CA PHE A 91 -2.23 11.70 -7.64
C PHE A 91 -1.25 12.28 -8.66
N THR A 92 -1.68 12.51 -9.89
CA THR A 92 -0.83 12.83 -11.04
C THR A 92 -0.97 14.26 -11.56
N ALA A 93 -1.93 15.04 -11.06
CA ALA A 93 -2.03 16.45 -11.39
C ALA A 93 -1.02 17.30 -10.61
N GLU A 94 -0.54 18.38 -11.21
CA GLU A 94 0.17 19.46 -10.50
C GLU A 94 -0.83 20.22 -9.62
N THR A 95 -0.37 20.85 -8.53
CA THR A 95 -1.23 21.56 -7.58
C THR A 95 -2.00 22.72 -8.22
N GLN A 96 -1.42 23.34 -9.27
CA GLN A 96 -2.01 24.48 -9.98
C GLN A 96 -3.04 24.05 -11.03
N GLU A 97 -3.19 22.77 -11.32
CA GLU A 97 -4.18 22.31 -12.30
C GLU A 97 -5.59 22.39 -11.70
N PRO A 98 -6.57 23.00 -12.38
CA PRO A 98 -7.90 23.25 -11.81
C PRO A 98 -8.60 21.99 -11.31
N ASN A 99 -8.46 20.89 -12.02
CA ASN A 99 -9.08 19.61 -11.66
C ASN A 99 -8.51 19.01 -10.37
N TRP A 100 -7.25 19.33 -10.02
CA TRP A 100 -6.70 18.87 -8.74
C TRP A 100 -7.46 19.48 -7.56
N GLN A 101 -7.58 20.81 -7.52
CA GLN A 101 -8.25 21.52 -6.42
C GLN A 101 -9.72 21.12 -6.32
N LYS A 102 -10.41 21.07 -7.47
CA LYS A 102 -11.82 20.67 -7.57
C LYS A 102 -12.04 19.26 -7.00
N ALA A 103 -11.26 18.27 -7.47
CA ALA A 103 -11.36 16.91 -6.99
C ALA A 103 -11.00 16.80 -5.51
N HIS A 104 -9.96 17.50 -5.06
CA HIS A 104 -9.57 17.53 -3.65
C HIS A 104 -10.70 18.05 -2.74
N ASN A 105 -11.33 19.17 -3.11
CA ASN A 105 -12.41 19.76 -2.33
C ASN A 105 -13.65 18.86 -2.27
N ILE A 106 -14.00 18.20 -3.37
CA ILE A 106 -15.14 17.28 -3.46
C ILE A 106 -14.89 16.00 -2.65
N LEU A 107 -13.67 15.44 -2.72
CA LEU A 107 -13.38 14.13 -2.19
C LEU A 107 -12.84 14.12 -0.76
N LEU A 108 -12.21 15.19 -0.29
CA LEU A 108 -11.63 15.24 1.06
C LEU A 108 -12.64 14.82 2.16
N PRO A 109 -13.90 15.26 2.14
CA PRO A 109 -14.88 14.86 3.15
C PRO A 109 -15.17 13.37 3.18
N THR A 110 -15.01 12.65 2.04
CA THR A 110 -15.29 11.21 1.93
C THR A 110 -14.24 10.34 2.60
N PHE A 111 -13.09 10.90 2.94
CA PHE A 111 -12.01 10.23 3.68
C PHE A 111 -11.93 10.68 5.15
N ALA A 112 -12.88 11.48 5.63
CA ALA A 112 -12.95 11.86 7.04
C ALA A 112 -13.24 10.63 7.92
N HIS A 113 -12.81 10.68 9.19
CA HIS A 113 -12.96 9.57 10.14
C HIS A 113 -14.40 9.04 10.23
N ARG A 114 -15.40 9.94 10.23
CA ARG A 114 -16.83 9.56 10.28
C ARG A 114 -17.25 8.66 9.09
N MET A 115 -16.62 8.84 7.92
CA MET A 115 -16.95 8.05 6.73
C MET A 115 -16.43 6.62 6.82
N MET A 116 -15.46 6.34 7.69
CA MET A 116 -14.97 4.98 7.91
C MET A 116 -16.04 4.07 8.46
N GLN A 117 -17.01 4.59 9.20
CA GLN A 117 -18.18 3.82 9.66
C GLN A 117 -19.05 3.38 8.48
N THR A 118 -19.20 4.23 7.46
CA THR A 118 -19.95 3.89 6.24
C THR A 118 -19.24 2.80 5.42
N TYR A 119 -17.90 2.85 5.34
CA TYR A 119 -17.13 1.85 4.61
C TYR A 119 -16.91 0.54 5.37
N HIS A 120 -17.18 0.52 6.68
CA HIS A 120 -16.85 -0.59 7.56
C HIS A 120 -17.45 -1.92 7.09
N GLU A 121 -18.74 -1.95 6.75
CA GLU A 121 -19.41 -3.16 6.29
C GLU A 121 -18.80 -3.71 4.98
N GLY A 122 -18.43 -2.83 4.06
CA GLY A 122 -17.75 -3.24 2.82
C GLY A 122 -16.35 -3.79 3.08
N MET A 123 -15.57 -3.15 3.96
CA MET A 123 -14.25 -3.62 4.36
C MET A 123 -14.35 -4.98 5.06
N LEU A 124 -15.33 -5.15 5.94
CA LEU A 124 -15.56 -6.37 6.69
C LEU A 124 -15.99 -7.52 5.78
N ASP A 125 -16.90 -7.29 4.83
CA ASP A 125 -17.33 -8.29 3.86
C ASP A 125 -16.13 -8.87 3.09
N ILE A 126 -15.24 -8.03 2.59
CA ILE A 126 -14.05 -8.49 1.86
C ILE A 126 -13.04 -9.19 2.78
N ALA A 127 -12.84 -8.68 3.99
CA ALA A 127 -11.98 -9.32 4.99
C ALA A 127 -12.50 -10.71 5.41
N GLU A 128 -13.81 -10.88 5.55
CA GLU A 128 -14.46 -12.17 5.83
C GLU A 128 -14.26 -13.17 4.68
N GLN A 129 -14.25 -12.72 3.42
CA GLN A 129 -13.93 -13.59 2.28
C GLN A 129 -12.48 -14.11 2.34
N LEU A 130 -11.53 -13.26 2.71
CA LEU A 130 -10.13 -13.66 2.90
C LEU A 130 -10.02 -14.74 4.00
N VAL A 131 -10.56 -14.45 5.19
CA VAL A 131 -10.44 -15.39 6.31
C VAL A 131 -11.17 -16.69 6.04
N THR A 132 -12.32 -16.66 5.36
CA THR A 132 -13.04 -17.86 4.90
C THR A 132 -12.22 -18.67 3.91
N LYS A 133 -11.51 -18.03 2.99
CA LYS A 133 -10.57 -18.70 2.09
C LYS A 133 -9.51 -19.44 2.90
N TRP A 134 -8.88 -18.77 3.87
CA TRP A 134 -7.80 -19.36 4.67
C TRP A 134 -8.27 -20.46 5.62
N GLU A 135 -9.51 -20.40 6.12
CA GLU A 135 -10.11 -21.46 6.95
C GLU A 135 -10.30 -22.78 6.19
N ARG A 136 -10.36 -22.72 4.86
CA ARG A 136 -10.56 -23.91 3.99
C ARG A 136 -9.26 -24.55 3.55
N LEU A 137 -8.11 -23.90 3.81
CA LEU A 137 -6.80 -24.45 3.47
C LEU A 137 -6.47 -25.64 4.37
N ASN A 138 -5.78 -26.63 3.80
CA ASN A 138 -5.16 -27.70 4.58
C ASN A 138 -3.96 -27.15 5.36
N ALA A 139 -3.54 -27.88 6.40
CA ALA A 139 -2.50 -27.42 7.31
C ALA A 139 -1.11 -27.24 6.67
N ASP A 140 -0.87 -27.87 5.52
CA ASP A 140 0.36 -27.81 4.73
C ASP A 140 0.27 -26.89 3.51
N GLU A 141 -0.90 -26.34 3.21
CA GLU A 141 -1.05 -25.38 2.12
C GLU A 141 -0.42 -24.04 2.45
N GLU A 142 0.22 -23.46 1.44
CA GLU A 142 0.94 -22.20 1.55
C GLU A 142 0.10 -21.03 1.09
N ILE A 143 0.26 -19.90 1.75
CA ILE A 143 -0.36 -18.63 1.43
C ILE A 143 0.71 -17.71 0.83
N ASP A 144 0.48 -17.24 -0.39
CA ASP A 144 1.17 -16.08 -0.93
C ASP A 144 0.55 -14.81 -0.31
N VAL A 145 1.24 -14.27 0.69
CA VAL A 145 0.75 -13.13 1.47
C VAL A 145 0.53 -11.92 0.59
N VAL A 146 1.48 -11.61 -0.31
CA VAL A 146 1.40 -10.42 -1.15
C VAL A 146 0.23 -10.50 -2.13
N ARG A 147 0.03 -11.68 -2.73
CA ARG A 147 -1.09 -11.94 -3.64
C ARG A 147 -2.43 -11.76 -2.93
N ASP A 148 -2.60 -12.37 -1.76
CA ASP A 148 -3.87 -12.34 -1.05
C ASP A 148 -4.18 -10.96 -0.47
N MET A 149 -3.16 -10.24 0.05
CA MET A 149 -3.35 -8.85 0.48
C MET A 149 -3.65 -7.92 -0.69
N THR A 150 -3.06 -8.15 -1.87
CA THR A 150 -3.36 -7.35 -3.08
C THR A 150 -4.80 -7.61 -3.57
N ALA A 151 -5.25 -8.86 -3.57
CA ALA A 151 -6.63 -9.22 -3.90
C ALA A 151 -7.63 -8.55 -2.95
N LEU A 152 -7.37 -8.64 -1.64
CA LEU A 152 -8.20 -8.03 -0.60
C LEU A 152 -8.34 -6.53 -0.80
N THR A 153 -7.23 -5.80 -0.87
CA THR A 153 -7.27 -4.33 -0.92
C THR A 153 -7.85 -3.80 -2.22
N LEU A 154 -7.69 -4.54 -3.32
CA LEU A 154 -8.36 -4.20 -4.58
C LEU A 154 -9.89 -4.38 -4.49
N ASP A 155 -10.34 -5.51 -3.97
CA ASP A 155 -11.77 -5.77 -3.82
C ASP A 155 -12.41 -4.78 -2.84
N THR A 156 -11.69 -4.41 -1.77
CA THR A 156 -12.15 -3.40 -0.81
C THR A 156 -12.34 -2.03 -1.44
N ILE A 157 -11.33 -1.51 -2.16
CA ILE A 157 -11.47 -0.20 -2.81
C ILE A 157 -12.51 -0.24 -3.94
N GLY A 158 -12.64 -1.36 -4.64
CA GLY A 158 -13.68 -1.56 -5.65
C GLY A 158 -15.08 -1.49 -5.06
N LEU A 159 -15.31 -2.22 -3.96
CA LEU A 159 -16.61 -2.27 -3.28
C LEU A 159 -16.93 -0.94 -2.57
N CYS A 160 -16.05 -0.48 -1.69
CA CYS A 160 -16.29 0.73 -0.89
C CYS A 160 -16.27 2.01 -1.71
N GLY A 161 -15.45 2.06 -2.76
CA GLY A 161 -15.31 3.25 -3.59
C GLY A 161 -16.35 3.37 -4.70
N PHE A 162 -16.73 2.26 -5.31
CA PHE A 162 -17.47 2.27 -6.57
C PHE A 162 -18.68 1.31 -6.58
N ASN A 163 -18.93 0.60 -5.48
CA ASN A 163 -19.89 -0.51 -5.39
C ASN A 163 -19.66 -1.56 -6.50
N TYR A 164 -18.39 -1.83 -6.82
CA TYR A 164 -17.98 -2.78 -7.84
C TYR A 164 -17.20 -3.94 -7.22
N ARG A 165 -17.62 -5.18 -7.52
CA ARG A 165 -16.97 -6.40 -7.00
C ARG A 165 -16.06 -7.01 -8.06
N PHE A 166 -14.77 -7.05 -7.81
CA PHE A 166 -13.81 -7.79 -8.64
C PHE A 166 -13.88 -9.30 -8.41
N ASN A 167 -14.37 -9.71 -7.23
CA ASN A 167 -14.52 -11.11 -6.81
C ASN A 167 -13.19 -11.90 -6.90
N SER A 168 -12.10 -11.29 -6.45
CA SER A 168 -10.75 -11.84 -6.57
C SER A 168 -10.57 -13.17 -5.82
N PHE A 169 -11.31 -13.40 -4.74
CA PHE A 169 -11.25 -14.65 -3.97
C PHE A 169 -12.07 -15.81 -4.57
N TYR A 170 -12.90 -15.53 -5.57
CA TYR A 170 -13.72 -16.53 -6.25
C TYR A 170 -13.23 -16.88 -7.67
N ARG A 171 -12.04 -16.37 -8.03
CA ARG A 171 -11.44 -16.56 -9.36
C ARG A 171 -10.12 -17.32 -9.24
N SER A 172 -9.85 -18.22 -10.19
CA SER A 172 -8.54 -18.84 -10.36
C SER A 172 -7.50 -17.83 -10.88
N ASP A 173 -7.95 -16.94 -11.79
CA ASP A 173 -7.12 -15.92 -12.44
C ASP A 173 -7.53 -14.53 -11.95
N ASN A 174 -6.63 -13.56 -12.09
CA ASN A 174 -6.95 -12.18 -11.77
C ASN A 174 -8.08 -11.66 -12.68
N HIS A 175 -8.88 -10.73 -12.14
CA HIS A 175 -9.83 -10.01 -12.97
C HIS A 175 -9.11 -9.30 -14.13
N PRO A 176 -9.61 -9.33 -15.38
CA PRO A 176 -8.92 -8.74 -16.55
C PRO A 176 -8.54 -7.26 -16.38
N TYR A 177 -9.32 -6.50 -15.62
CA TYR A 177 -8.95 -5.12 -15.24
C TYR A 177 -7.63 -5.08 -14.45
N VAL A 178 -7.48 -5.98 -13.47
CA VAL A 178 -6.28 -6.07 -12.62
C VAL A 178 -5.06 -6.43 -13.44
N GLU A 179 -5.19 -7.40 -14.34
CA GLU A 179 -4.11 -7.79 -15.22
C GLU A 179 -3.68 -6.65 -16.14
N SER A 180 -4.66 -5.90 -16.69
CA SER A 180 -4.40 -4.73 -17.51
C SER A 180 -3.71 -3.63 -16.71
N LEU A 181 -4.17 -3.39 -15.47
CA LEU A 181 -3.57 -2.41 -14.56
C LEU A 181 -2.12 -2.75 -14.23
N VAL A 182 -1.84 -3.99 -13.83
CA VAL A 182 -0.47 -4.45 -13.48
C VAL A 182 0.45 -4.31 -14.70
N ARG A 183 0.03 -4.81 -15.88
CA ARG A 183 0.82 -4.67 -17.11
C ARG A 183 1.06 -3.21 -17.50
N ALA A 184 0.04 -2.36 -17.37
CA ALA A 184 0.16 -0.93 -17.67
C ALA A 184 1.13 -0.22 -16.72
N LEU A 185 1.03 -0.49 -15.42
CA LEU A 185 1.98 0.04 -14.42
C LEU A 185 3.41 -0.42 -14.70
N GLU A 186 3.62 -1.70 -14.94
CA GLU A 186 4.95 -2.23 -15.29
C GLU A 186 5.51 -1.57 -16.57
N ALA A 187 4.67 -1.40 -17.58
CA ALA A 187 5.08 -0.79 -18.84
C ALA A 187 5.52 0.67 -18.62
N VAL A 188 4.73 1.49 -17.91
CA VAL A 188 5.09 2.89 -17.64
C VAL A 188 6.29 3.03 -16.71
N MET A 189 6.50 2.09 -15.78
CA MET A 189 7.68 2.09 -14.91
C MET A 189 8.97 1.72 -15.64
N LYS A 190 8.90 0.85 -16.65
CA LYS A 190 10.05 0.46 -17.49
C LYS A 190 10.48 1.53 -18.50
N MET A 191 9.63 2.49 -18.83
CA MET A 191 9.97 3.60 -19.71
C MET A 191 11.09 4.45 -19.12
N ARG A 192 12.13 4.71 -19.88
CA ARG A 192 13.28 5.54 -19.46
C ARG A 192 13.27 6.96 -20.02
N GLY A 193 12.41 7.22 -21.02
CA GLY A 193 12.32 8.51 -21.72
C GLY A 193 13.56 8.80 -22.60
N LEU A 194 14.22 7.75 -23.08
CA LEU A 194 15.40 7.86 -23.92
C LEU A 194 15.02 8.24 -25.36
N PRO A 195 15.86 8.98 -26.08
CA PRO A 195 15.68 9.20 -27.51
C PRO A 195 15.56 7.86 -28.25
N LEU A 196 14.64 7.77 -29.19
CA LEU A 196 14.34 6.57 -29.98
C LEU A 196 13.67 5.40 -29.21
N GLU A 197 13.36 5.56 -27.94
CA GLU A 197 12.63 4.53 -27.15
C GLU A 197 11.29 4.18 -27.81
N ASP A 198 10.59 5.17 -28.36
CA ASP A 198 9.33 5.00 -29.08
C ASP A 198 9.46 4.08 -30.31
N LEU A 199 10.61 4.04 -30.96
CA LEU A 199 10.86 3.17 -32.10
C LEU A 199 11.11 1.72 -31.70
N THR A 200 11.84 1.52 -30.59
CA THR A 200 12.22 0.20 -30.09
C THR A 200 11.10 -0.47 -29.28
N GLN A 201 10.17 0.33 -28.72
CA GLN A 201 9.11 -0.17 -27.82
C GLN A 201 7.69 -0.08 -28.41
N ARG A 202 7.54 0.02 -29.73
CA ARG A 202 6.23 0.13 -30.40
C ARG A 202 5.22 -0.93 -29.96
N LYS A 203 5.65 -2.20 -29.83
CA LYS A 203 4.76 -3.29 -29.37
C LYS A 203 4.30 -3.09 -27.93
N SER A 204 5.22 -2.73 -27.04
CA SER A 204 4.93 -2.46 -25.62
C SER A 204 3.97 -1.28 -25.48
N ARG A 205 4.19 -0.21 -26.22
CA ARG A 205 3.32 0.98 -26.23
C ARG A 205 1.91 0.67 -26.74
N ARG A 206 1.79 -0.07 -27.84
CA ARG A 206 0.48 -0.50 -28.35
C ARG A 206 -0.27 -1.37 -27.33
N LYS A 207 0.45 -2.27 -26.62
CA LYS A 207 -0.15 -3.08 -25.58
C LYS A 207 -0.59 -2.21 -24.39
N LEU A 208 0.21 -1.23 -23.98
CA LEU A 208 -0.15 -0.25 -22.95
C LEU A 208 -1.42 0.51 -23.32
N GLU A 209 -1.52 1.00 -24.57
CA GLU A 209 -2.71 1.70 -25.07
C GLU A 209 -3.96 0.80 -25.02
N GLN A 210 -3.83 -0.48 -25.36
CA GLN A 210 -4.91 -1.46 -25.24
C GLN A 210 -5.34 -1.69 -23.78
N ASP A 211 -4.38 -1.86 -22.88
CA ASP A 211 -4.64 -2.08 -21.45
C ASP A 211 -5.31 -0.84 -20.82
N VAL A 212 -4.82 0.37 -21.12
CA VAL A 212 -5.43 1.63 -20.67
C VAL A 212 -6.83 1.80 -21.26
N GLY A 213 -7.01 1.51 -22.55
CA GLY A 213 -8.33 1.56 -23.20
C GLY A 213 -9.34 0.61 -22.55
N TYR A 214 -8.91 -0.61 -22.20
CA TYR A 214 -9.75 -1.58 -21.49
C TYR A 214 -10.14 -1.08 -20.09
N MET A 215 -9.17 -0.57 -19.32
CA MET A 215 -9.39 -0.01 -17.98
C MET A 215 -10.39 1.16 -18.05
N ASN A 216 -10.19 2.08 -18.98
CA ASN A 216 -11.08 3.21 -19.18
C ASN A 216 -12.50 2.75 -19.56
N GLY A 217 -12.63 1.75 -20.42
CA GLY A 217 -13.93 1.20 -20.81
C GLY A 217 -14.71 0.59 -19.64
N ILE A 218 -14.03 -0.06 -18.68
CA ILE A 218 -14.65 -0.55 -17.46
C ILE A 218 -15.11 0.62 -16.58
N ALA A 219 -14.25 1.62 -16.35
CA ALA A 219 -14.60 2.79 -15.55
C ALA A 219 -15.79 3.57 -16.17
N ASP A 220 -15.77 3.81 -17.50
CA ASP A 220 -16.85 4.48 -18.19
C ASP A 220 -18.17 3.71 -18.12
N ARG A 221 -18.12 2.37 -18.14
CA ARG A 221 -19.31 1.54 -17.95
C ARG A 221 -19.88 1.71 -16.55
N ILE A 222 -19.04 1.64 -15.52
CA ILE A 222 -19.47 1.80 -14.11
C ILE A 222 -20.08 3.20 -13.91
N ILE A 223 -19.48 4.24 -14.50
CA ILE A 223 -20.01 5.61 -14.44
C ILE A 223 -21.41 5.70 -15.08
N ARG A 224 -21.61 5.12 -16.27
CA ARG A 224 -22.91 5.13 -16.96
C ARG A 224 -23.97 4.37 -16.19
N GLU A 225 -23.67 3.14 -15.78
CA GLU A 225 -24.57 2.31 -14.99
C GLU A 225 -25.02 3.03 -13.71
N ARG A 226 -24.09 3.70 -13.02
CA ARG A 226 -24.40 4.46 -11.83
C ARG A 226 -25.28 5.69 -12.11
N ARG A 227 -25.07 6.40 -13.24
CA ARG A 227 -25.89 7.55 -13.64
C ARG A 227 -27.33 7.14 -13.96
N GLU A 228 -27.55 5.96 -14.53
CA GLU A 228 -28.88 5.44 -14.82
C GLU A 228 -29.68 5.15 -13.55
N VAL A 229 -29.00 4.74 -12.45
CA VAL A 229 -29.61 4.40 -11.17
C VAL A 229 -29.79 5.63 -10.26
N VAL A 230 -29.01 6.71 -10.45
CA VAL A 230 -28.95 7.91 -9.57
C VAL A 230 -30.21 8.80 -9.61
N ALA A 231 -31.28 8.41 -10.29
CA ALA A 231 -32.58 9.07 -10.09
C ALA A 231 -33.09 9.01 -8.63
N ASP A 232 -32.52 8.16 -7.77
CA ASP A 232 -32.89 7.99 -6.36
C ASP A 232 -31.78 8.52 -5.42
N ASP A 233 -32.14 9.39 -4.47
CA ASP A 233 -31.22 10.21 -3.61
C ASP A 233 -30.34 9.40 -2.62
N GLN A 234 -30.44 8.06 -2.59
CA GLN A 234 -29.71 7.18 -1.68
C GLN A 234 -28.29 6.80 -2.12
N THR A 235 -27.81 7.26 -3.26
CA THR A 235 -26.55 6.78 -3.90
C THR A 235 -25.31 7.56 -3.52
N LYS A 236 -25.38 8.52 -2.59
CA LYS A 236 -24.25 9.38 -2.18
C LYS A 236 -23.31 8.77 -1.13
N SER A 237 -23.35 7.44 -0.91
CA SER A 237 -22.63 6.82 0.20
C SER A 237 -21.20 6.37 -0.12
N ASP A 238 -20.79 6.36 -1.39
CA ASP A 238 -19.46 5.94 -1.84
C ASP A 238 -18.72 7.02 -2.65
N LEU A 239 -17.43 6.79 -2.96
CA LEU A 239 -16.60 7.76 -3.67
C LEU A 239 -17.17 8.16 -5.03
N LEU A 240 -17.72 7.20 -5.78
CA LEU A 240 -18.29 7.47 -7.10
C LEU A 240 -19.54 8.36 -6.98
N GLY A 241 -20.41 8.11 -6.02
CA GLY A 241 -21.58 8.95 -5.76
C GLY A 241 -21.19 10.40 -5.45
N TYR A 242 -20.14 10.60 -4.63
CA TYR A 242 -19.61 11.93 -4.36
C TYR A 242 -18.99 12.58 -5.61
N MET A 243 -18.27 11.85 -6.45
CA MET A 243 -17.71 12.38 -7.69
C MET A 243 -18.79 12.80 -8.69
N LEU A 244 -19.86 12.02 -8.81
CA LEU A 244 -20.96 12.27 -9.74
C LEU A 244 -21.86 13.45 -9.31
N SER A 245 -22.10 13.59 -8.01
CA SER A 245 -23.03 14.59 -7.45
C SER A 245 -22.33 15.79 -6.83
N GLY A 246 -21.03 15.68 -6.48
CA GLY A 246 -20.28 16.68 -5.75
C GLY A 246 -20.16 17.99 -6.52
N LEU A 247 -20.27 19.10 -5.78
CA LEU A 247 -20.03 20.45 -6.26
C LEU A 247 -18.85 21.02 -5.50
N ASP A 248 -17.84 21.48 -6.22
CA ASP A 248 -16.76 22.24 -5.60
C ASP A 248 -17.28 23.60 -5.12
N ARG A 249 -17.19 23.84 -3.81
CA ARG A 249 -17.71 25.07 -3.18
C ARG A 249 -16.96 26.32 -3.59
N GLN A 250 -15.75 26.21 -4.10
CA GLN A 250 -14.93 27.37 -4.49
C GLN A 250 -15.23 27.81 -5.92
N SER A 251 -15.30 26.86 -6.87
CA SER A 251 -15.55 27.15 -8.29
C SER A 251 -17.03 27.06 -8.67
N GLY A 252 -17.88 26.39 -7.88
CA GLY A 252 -19.25 26.07 -8.25
C GLY A 252 -19.37 24.99 -9.33
N GLU A 253 -18.27 24.31 -9.66
CA GLU A 253 -18.22 23.33 -10.76
C GLU A 253 -18.26 21.88 -10.24
N ARG A 254 -18.61 20.95 -11.15
CA ARG A 254 -18.55 19.50 -10.94
C ARG A 254 -17.35 18.90 -11.66
N LEU A 255 -16.98 17.69 -11.31
CA LEU A 255 -16.07 16.89 -12.10
C LEU A 255 -16.78 16.40 -13.37
N ASP A 256 -16.08 16.43 -14.50
CA ASP A 256 -16.54 15.78 -15.73
C ASP A 256 -16.25 14.27 -15.71
N ASP A 257 -16.91 13.52 -16.59
CA ASP A 257 -16.78 12.05 -16.64
C ASP A 257 -15.37 11.57 -16.96
N VAL A 258 -14.60 12.35 -17.72
CA VAL A 258 -13.21 12.03 -18.03
C VAL A 258 -12.33 12.14 -16.76
N ASN A 259 -12.51 13.21 -15.99
CA ASN A 259 -11.78 13.35 -14.73
C ASN A 259 -12.26 12.33 -13.70
N ILE A 260 -13.57 12.04 -13.60
CA ILE A 260 -14.10 10.97 -12.72
C ILE A 260 -13.44 9.63 -13.06
N ARG A 261 -13.35 9.25 -14.34
CA ARG A 261 -12.64 8.04 -14.79
C ARG A 261 -11.17 8.03 -14.35
N TYR A 262 -10.47 9.17 -14.46
CA TYR A 262 -9.08 9.28 -13.99
C TYR A 262 -8.97 9.15 -12.47
N GLN A 263 -9.92 9.70 -11.70
CA GLN A 263 -9.98 9.50 -10.26
C GLN A 263 -10.20 8.02 -9.91
N MET A 264 -11.13 7.33 -10.59
CA MET A 264 -11.38 5.90 -10.37
C MET A 264 -10.12 5.06 -10.61
N ASN A 265 -9.44 5.24 -11.76
CA ASN A 265 -8.17 4.56 -12.03
C ASN A 265 -7.13 4.90 -10.97
N THR A 266 -7.04 6.15 -10.54
CA THR A 266 -6.11 6.60 -9.50
C THR A 266 -6.38 5.92 -8.16
N PHE A 267 -7.64 5.84 -7.71
CA PHE A 267 -7.99 5.17 -6.46
C PHE A 267 -7.74 3.67 -6.51
N LEU A 268 -8.04 3.03 -7.66
CA LEU A 268 -7.74 1.61 -7.86
C LEU A 268 -6.23 1.34 -7.83
N ILE A 269 -5.39 2.22 -8.42
CA ILE A 269 -3.93 2.10 -8.34
C ILE A 269 -3.44 2.33 -6.92
N ALA A 270 -3.83 3.45 -6.31
CA ALA A 270 -3.28 3.88 -5.04
C ALA A 270 -3.76 3.02 -3.87
N GLY A 271 -5.04 2.61 -3.87
CA GLY A 271 -5.66 1.91 -2.76
C GLY A 271 -5.16 0.47 -2.60
N HIS A 272 -5.00 -0.27 -3.70
CA HIS A 272 -4.61 -1.67 -3.58
C HIS A 272 -3.10 -1.87 -3.38
N GLU A 273 -2.26 -1.10 -4.08
CA GLU A 273 -0.80 -1.30 -4.06
C GLU A 273 -0.17 -0.95 -2.70
N THR A 274 -0.59 0.15 -2.09
CA THR A 274 0.04 0.65 -0.87
C THR A 274 -0.42 -0.11 0.38
N THR A 275 -1.72 -0.33 0.53
CA THR A 275 -2.27 -1.00 1.72
C THR A 275 -1.89 -2.48 1.75
N SER A 276 -1.87 -3.17 0.60
CA SER A 276 -1.40 -4.56 0.53
C SER A 276 0.08 -4.69 0.90
N GLY A 277 0.92 -3.74 0.49
CA GLY A 277 2.33 -3.68 0.89
C GLY A 277 2.48 -3.48 2.40
N MET A 278 1.74 -2.55 3.00
CA MET A 278 1.73 -2.30 4.44
C MET A 278 1.34 -3.56 5.24
N LEU A 279 0.26 -4.24 4.85
CA LEU A 279 -0.18 -5.49 5.46
C LEU A 279 0.88 -6.60 5.30
N SER A 280 1.47 -6.72 4.12
CA SER A 280 2.50 -7.73 3.86
C SER A 280 3.76 -7.50 4.69
N PHE A 281 4.22 -6.25 4.83
CA PHE A 281 5.34 -5.94 5.74
C PHE A 281 4.97 -6.16 7.20
N ALA A 282 3.77 -5.79 7.63
CA ALA A 282 3.31 -6.04 9.01
C ALA A 282 3.31 -7.54 9.33
N ILE A 283 2.79 -8.38 8.44
CA ILE A 283 2.81 -9.84 8.58
C ILE A 283 4.25 -10.37 8.62
N TYR A 284 5.13 -9.90 7.73
CA TYR A 284 6.55 -10.25 7.75
C TYR A 284 7.19 -9.95 9.12
N PHE A 285 6.97 -8.74 9.63
CA PHE A 285 7.54 -8.37 10.93
C PHE A 285 6.96 -9.17 12.09
N LEU A 286 5.68 -9.49 12.08
CA LEU A 286 5.05 -10.33 13.09
C LEU A 286 5.62 -11.74 13.10
N LEU A 287 5.86 -12.34 11.94
CA LEU A 287 6.48 -13.66 11.81
C LEU A 287 7.91 -13.69 12.40
N ASN A 288 8.64 -12.57 12.31
CA ASN A 288 10.02 -12.44 12.78
C ASN A 288 10.15 -11.89 14.22
N ASN A 289 9.04 -11.47 14.85
CA ASN A 289 9.04 -10.89 16.20
C ASN A 289 7.97 -11.55 17.08
N PRO A 290 8.21 -12.78 17.59
CA PRO A 290 7.21 -13.56 18.34
C PRO A 290 6.63 -12.84 19.56
N HIS A 291 7.43 -12.02 20.24
CA HIS A 291 6.97 -11.25 21.40
C HIS A 291 5.97 -10.15 21.01
N VAL A 292 6.17 -9.50 19.85
CA VAL A 292 5.22 -8.52 19.29
C VAL A 292 3.95 -9.23 18.87
N LEU A 293 4.08 -10.37 18.17
CA LEU A 293 2.95 -11.18 17.75
C LEU A 293 2.10 -11.62 18.94
N GLN A 294 2.73 -12.03 20.05
CA GLN A 294 2.00 -12.42 21.26
C GLN A 294 1.20 -11.25 21.85
N LYS A 295 1.80 -10.06 21.97
CA LYS A 295 1.08 -8.85 22.43
C LYS A 295 -0.08 -8.49 21.49
N ALA A 296 0.11 -8.67 20.18
CA ALA A 296 -0.95 -8.44 19.21
C ALA A 296 -2.13 -9.40 19.39
N TYR A 297 -1.88 -10.70 19.65
CA TYR A 297 -2.93 -11.66 20.01
C TYR A 297 -3.67 -11.25 21.28
N GLU A 298 -2.97 -10.81 22.32
CA GLU A 298 -3.56 -10.37 23.58
C GLU A 298 -4.48 -9.15 23.39
N GLU A 299 -4.07 -8.17 22.57
CA GLU A 299 -4.95 -7.05 22.26
C GLU A 299 -6.19 -7.48 21.48
N VAL A 300 -6.00 -8.29 20.45
CA VAL A 300 -7.10 -8.78 19.61
C VAL A 300 -8.12 -9.56 20.46
N ASP A 301 -7.66 -10.46 21.35
CA ASP A 301 -8.52 -11.21 22.24
C ASP A 301 -9.32 -10.31 23.20
N ARG A 302 -8.67 -9.26 23.70
CA ARG A 302 -9.29 -8.29 24.61
C ARG A 302 -10.31 -7.40 23.91
N VAL A 303 -10.04 -6.97 22.66
CA VAL A 303 -10.86 -5.97 21.94
C VAL A 303 -11.93 -6.62 21.10
N LEU A 304 -11.59 -7.63 20.30
CA LEU A 304 -12.51 -8.31 19.39
C LEU A 304 -13.18 -9.55 20.04
N GLY A 305 -12.56 -10.08 21.11
CA GLY A 305 -13.00 -11.34 21.74
C GLY A 305 -12.53 -12.56 20.95
N ARG A 306 -12.89 -13.74 21.47
CA ARG A 306 -12.51 -15.05 20.90
C ARG A 306 -13.63 -15.74 20.13
N ASP A 307 -14.80 -15.13 20.05
CA ASP A 307 -15.88 -15.63 19.20
C ASP A 307 -15.65 -15.18 17.75
N ILE A 308 -15.23 -16.11 16.91
CA ILE A 308 -14.95 -15.84 15.49
C ILE A 308 -16.20 -15.58 14.66
N ASN A 309 -17.39 -15.86 15.17
CA ASN A 309 -18.65 -15.56 14.50
C ASN A 309 -19.16 -14.14 14.85
N ALA A 310 -18.60 -13.54 15.90
CA ALA A 310 -18.91 -12.15 16.24
C ALA A 310 -18.21 -11.21 15.24
N ARG A 311 -19.01 -10.47 14.49
CA ARG A 311 -18.50 -9.46 13.55
C ARG A 311 -18.02 -8.24 14.31
N PRO A 312 -16.74 -7.82 14.15
CA PRO A 312 -16.22 -6.65 14.84
C PRO A 312 -16.93 -5.37 14.37
N THR A 313 -17.23 -4.49 15.30
CA THR A 313 -17.76 -3.16 15.01
C THR A 313 -16.64 -2.19 14.62
N ALA A 314 -16.98 -1.13 13.89
CA ALA A 314 -16.02 -0.06 13.57
C ALA A 314 -15.38 0.56 14.83
N GLN A 315 -16.13 0.63 15.95
CA GLN A 315 -15.60 1.11 17.21
C GLN A 315 -14.54 0.16 17.80
N GLN A 316 -14.78 -1.15 17.77
CA GLN A 316 -13.77 -2.13 18.21
C GLN A 316 -12.50 -2.04 17.35
N VAL A 317 -12.61 -1.89 16.04
CA VAL A 317 -11.44 -1.71 15.16
C VAL A 317 -10.63 -0.47 15.55
N ASN A 318 -11.29 0.62 15.91
CA ASN A 318 -10.61 1.85 16.38
C ASN A 318 -9.88 1.64 17.73
N HIS A 319 -10.24 0.64 18.52
CA HIS A 319 -9.59 0.29 19.78
C HIS A 319 -8.42 -0.68 19.62
N LEU A 320 -8.08 -1.12 18.42
CA LEU A 320 -6.89 -1.93 18.11
C LEU A 320 -5.63 -1.03 18.06
N VAL A 321 -5.26 -0.49 19.20
CA VAL A 321 -4.18 0.52 19.32
C VAL A 321 -2.83 -0.08 18.98
N TYR A 322 -2.50 -1.26 19.54
CA TYR A 322 -1.22 -1.92 19.32
C TYR A 322 -1.09 -2.43 17.87
N ILE A 323 -2.17 -2.91 17.28
CA ILE A 323 -2.22 -3.21 15.85
C ILE A 323 -1.91 -1.93 15.03
N GLY A 324 -2.46 -0.79 15.40
CA GLY A 324 -2.12 0.50 14.80
C GLY A 324 -0.63 0.86 14.92
N GLN A 325 0.00 0.59 16.06
CA GLN A 325 1.44 0.78 16.27
C GLN A 325 2.27 -0.16 15.37
N ILE A 326 1.88 -1.43 15.24
CA ILE A 326 2.52 -2.42 14.35
C ILE A 326 2.48 -1.92 12.90
N LEU A 327 1.33 -1.45 12.43
CA LEU A 327 1.17 -0.93 11.06
C LEU A 327 2.03 0.33 10.82
N LYS A 328 2.07 1.26 11.77
CA LYS A 328 2.92 2.45 11.69
C LYS A 328 4.41 2.08 11.68
N GLU A 329 4.82 1.12 12.51
CA GLU A 329 6.21 0.67 12.57
C GLU A 329 6.63 -0.09 11.30
N ALA A 330 5.74 -0.88 10.73
CA ALA A 330 5.97 -1.49 9.42
C ALA A 330 6.18 -0.42 8.33
N LEU A 331 5.35 0.63 8.32
CA LEU A 331 5.51 1.77 7.41
C LEU A 331 6.74 2.64 7.74
N ARG A 332 7.23 2.64 8.97
CA ARG A 332 8.47 3.32 9.31
C ARG A 332 9.66 2.63 8.64
N LEU A 333 9.78 1.33 8.82
CA LEU A 333 10.89 0.58 8.25
C LEU A 333 10.78 0.41 6.74
N TRP A 334 9.59 0.10 6.23
CA TRP A 334 9.34 -0.07 4.81
C TRP A 334 8.09 0.70 4.37
N PRO A 335 8.19 2.05 4.23
CA PRO A 335 7.09 2.85 3.69
C PRO A 335 6.81 2.41 2.27
N THR A 336 5.59 1.97 1.99
CA THR A 336 5.21 1.42 0.68
C THR A 336 5.32 2.43 -0.45
N ALA A 337 5.16 3.74 -0.12
CA ALA A 337 5.60 4.86 -0.96
C ALA A 337 6.94 5.38 -0.38
N PRO A 338 8.10 4.86 -0.84
CA PRO A 338 9.38 5.04 -0.16
C PRO A 338 10.01 6.42 -0.34
N ALA A 339 9.43 7.25 -1.21
CA ALA A 339 9.89 8.60 -1.48
C ALA A 339 8.76 9.46 -2.06
N PHE A 340 8.89 10.79 -1.92
CA PHE A 340 8.04 11.75 -2.62
C PHE A 340 8.86 12.92 -3.16
N GLY A 341 8.38 13.51 -4.27
CA GLY A 341 9.07 14.57 -4.98
C GLY A 341 8.53 15.96 -4.61
N LEU A 342 9.45 16.91 -4.47
CA LEU A 342 9.16 18.32 -4.23
C LEU A 342 9.96 19.21 -5.20
N TYR A 343 9.55 20.45 -5.35
CA TYR A 343 10.35 21.52 -5.95
C TYR A 343 10.15 22.83 -5.22
N PRO A 344 11.19 23.68 -5.10
CA PRO A 344 11.05 25.03 -4.54
C PRO A 344 10.40 25.99 -5.53
N TYR A 345 9.50 26.86 -5.07
CA TYR A 345 8.90 27.92 -5.88
C TYR A 345 9.90 28.96 -6.35
N GLN A 346 10.94 29.19 -5.56
CA GLN A 346 12.03 30.13 -5.83
C GLN A 346 13.38 29.53 -5.51
N ASN A 347 14.46 30.31 -5.59
CA ASN A 347 15.76 29.89 -5.10
C ASN A 347 15.74 29.84 -3.57
N GLU A 348 16.02 28.70 -3.00
CA GLU A 348 15.93 28.42 -1.57
C GLU A 348 17.29 28.02 -1.00
N THR A 349 17.41 28.18 0.32
CA THR A 349 18.53 27.60 1.09
C THR A 349 17.95 26.77 2.22
N ILE A 350 18.37 25.52 2.33
CA ILE A 350 17.97 24.59 3.40
C ILE A 350 19.15 24.22 4.29
N GLY A 351 18.89 23.93 5.56
CA GLY A 351 19.91 23.69 6.59
C GLY A 351 20.87 24.87 6.74
N GLY A 352 20.45 26.08 6.37
CA GLY A 352 21.27 27.30 6.40
C GLY A 352 22.49 27.30 5.47
N LYS A 353 22.71 26.28 4.66
CA LYS A 353 23.95 26.10 3.88
C LYS A 353 23.79 25.49 2.48
N TYR A 354 22.73 24.73 2.19
CA TYR A 354 22.55 24.07 0.90
C TYR A 354 21.62 24.89 0.00
N LYS A 355 22.09 25.27 -1.17
CA LYS A 355 21.35 26.08 -2.13
C LYS A 355 20.57 25.21 -3.10
N LEU A 356 19.26 25.40 -3.19
CA LEU A 356 18.36 24.82 -4.18
C LEU A 356 17.91 25.91 -5.17
N ARG A 357 18.09 25.66 -6.46
CA ARG A 357 17.56 26.58 -7.49
C ARG A 357 16.05 26.37 -7.64
N LYS A 358 15.35 27.42 -8.05
CA LYS A 358 13.95 27.35 -8.43
C LYS A 358 13.68 26.13 -9.32
N ARG A 359 12.62 25.35 -9.00
CA ARG A 359 12.19 24.14 -9.71
C ARG A 359 13.24 22.99 -9.73
N THR A 360 14.27 23.03 -8.93
CA THR A 360 15.13 21.85 -8.71
C THR A 360 14.26 20.69 -8.21
N PHE A 361 14.38 19.53 -8.85
CA PHE A 361 13.67 18.34 -8.37
C PHE A 361 14.38 17.78 -7.13
N VAL A 362 13.65 17.77 -6.02
CA VAL A 362 14.10 17.26 -4.72
C VAL A 362 13.26 16.04 -4.37
N THR A 363 13.92 14.93 -4.08
CA THR A 363 13.29 13.71 -3.58
C THR A 363 13.50 13.59 -2.08
N VAL A 364 12.45 13.59 -1.30
CA VAL A 364 12.49 13.15 0.10
C VAL A 364 12.50 11.63 0.11
N LEU A 365 13.62 11.04 0.56
CA LEU A 365 13.77 9.59 0.67
C LEU A 365 13.20 9.13 2.02
N THR A 366 11.90 8.88 2.03
CA THR A 366 11.14 8.53 3.24
C THR A 366 11.69 7.30 3.95
N ALA A 367 12.13 6.30 3.17
CA ALA A 367 12.72 5.09 3.71
C ALA A 367 13.98 5.34 4.57
N MET A 368 14.77 6.38 4.25
CA MET A 368 15.93 6.77 5.04
C MET A 368 15.60 7.84 6.09
N LEU A 369 14.66 8.75 5.83
CA LEU A 369 14.13 9.68 6.84
C LEU A 369 13.66 8.91 8.09
N HIS A 370 12.95 7.82 7.87
CA HIS A 370 12.43 6.96 8.95
C HIS A 370 13.50 6.10 9.64
N ARG A 371 14.76 6.25 9.25
CA ARG A 371 15.93 5.62 9.86
C ARG A 371 16.95 6.63 10.41
N ASP A 372 16.58 7.92 10.42
CA ASP A 372 17.43 8.97 10.98
C ASP A 372 17.65 8.74 12.48
N GLN A 373 18.90 8.43 12.84
CA GLN A 373 19.25 8.11 14.24
C GLN A 373 19.09 9.28 15.19
N SER A 374 19.07 10.52 14.70
CA SER A 374 18.79 11.71 15.54
C SER A 374 17.34 11.69 16.06
N VAL A 375 16.43 11.01 15.38
CA VAL A 375 15.02 10.85 15.76
C VAL A 375 14.78 9.51 16.44
N TRP A 376 15.22 8.41 15.79
CA TRP A 376 14.85 7.04 16.16
C TRP A 376 15.90 6.35 17.05
N GLY A 377 17.02 7.05 17.32
CA GLY A 377 18.11 6.54 18.14
C GLY A 377 18.92 5.40 17.47
N PRO A 378 19.80 4.76 18.22
CA PRO A 378 20.72 3.74 17.69
C PRO A 378 20.01 2.46 17.23
N ARG A 379 18.74 2.26 17.62
CA ARG A 379 17.90 1.12 17.23
C ARG A 379 16.98 1.43 16.05
N ALA A 380 17.29 2.46 15.24
CA ALA A 380 16.48 2.91 14.10
C ALA A 380 16.17 1.80 13.07
N GLU A 381 16.99 0.76 12.95
CA GLU A 381 16.76 -0.38 12.05
C GLU A 381 15.95 -1.54 12.70
N VAL A 382 15.66 -1.46 14.01
CA VAL A 382 14.95 -2.52 14.74
C VAL A 382 13.45 -2.27 14.67
N PHE A 383 12.68 -3.33 14.43
CA PHE A 383 11.22 -3.28 14.49
C PHE A 383 10.76 -3.24 15.95
N ASP A 384 10.20 -2.12 16.35
CA ASP A 384 9.72 -1.87 17.71
C ASP A 384 8.43 -1.02 17.67
N PRO A 385 7.24 -1.65 17.73
CA PRO A 385 5.97 -0.90 17.72
C PRO A 385 5.83 0.13 18.85
N GLU A 386 6.59 -0.02 19.94
CA GLU A 386 6.60 0.94 21.05
C GLU A 386 7.15 2.32 20.63
N ASN A 387 7.78 2.45 19.47
CA ASN A 387 8.10 3.74 18.86
C ASN A 387 6.86 4.60 18.64
N PHE A 388 5.70 3.98 18.47
CA PHE A 388 4.39 4.62 18.28
C PHE A 388 3.46 4.49 19.49
N ALA A 389 4.00 4.16 20.67
CA ALA A 389 3.26 4.32 21.92
C ALA A 389 2.86 5.81 22.07
N PRO A 390 1.65 6.13 22.58
CA PRO A 390 1.13 7.49 22.61
C PRO A 390 2.10 8.52 23.21
N GLU A 391 2.82 8.15 24.26
CA GLU A 391 3.77 9.03 24.95
C GLU A 391 5.04 9.31 24.13
N ARG A 392 5.45 8.35 23.27
CA ARG A 392 6.59 8.53 22.35
C ARG A 392 6.16 9.25 21.10
N GLU A 393 5.02 8.89 20.52
CA GLU A 393 4.47 9.55 19.34
C GLU A 393 4.24 11.05 19.59
N ALA A 394 3.73 11.43 20.77
CA ALA A 394 3.53 12.83 21.17
C ALA A 394 4.84 13.64 21.27
N LYS A 395 5.98 12.98 21.48
CA LYS A 395 7.32 13.61 21.57
C LYS A 395 8.09 13.59 20.25
N MET A 396 7.54 12.95 19.22
CA MET A 396 8.21 12.82 17.92
C MET A 396 8.37 14.19 17.26
N PRO A 397 9.56 14.53 16.74
CA PRO A 397 9.75 15.77 16.01
C PRO A 397 8.77 15.91 14.83
N PRO A 398 8.26 17.12 14.56
CA PRO A 398 7.41 17.35 13.40
C PRO A 398 8.11 16.84 12.10
N HIS A 399 7.33 16.28 11.22
CA HIS A 399 7.80 15.77 9.92
C HIS A 399 8.79 14.60 9.93
N ALA A 400 9.11 14.01 11.10
CA ALA A 400 10.01 12.85 11.20
C ALA A 400 9.39 11.53 10.68
N PHE A 401 8.05 11.44 10.62
CA PHE A 401 7.30 10.27 10.12
C PHE A 401 6.34 10.68 8.99
N LYS A 402 6.66 10.33 7.74
CA LYS A 402 6.00 10.81 6.52
C LYS A 402 5.61 9.70 5.53
N PRO A 403 5.04 8.56 5.96
CA PRO A 403 4.68 7.50 5.04
C PRO A 403 3.51 7.88 4.12
N PHE A 404 2.77 8.92 4.47
CA PHE A 404 1.61 9.45 3.74
C PHE A 404 1.89 10.80 3.06
N GLY A 405 3.15 11.21 2.95
CA GLY A 405 3.52 12.49 2.33
C GLY A 405 3.30 13.70 3.22
N ASN A 406 3.08 14.89 2.62
CA ASN A 406 3.04 16.16 3.33
C ASN A 406 1.93 17.10 2.85
N GLY A 407 1.38 17.88 3.78
CA GLY A 407 0.49 19.02 3.56
C GLY A 407 -0.77 18.70 2.77
N GLN A 408 -1.23 19.63 1.96
CA GLN A 408 -2.42 19.45 1.11
C GLN A 408 -2.28 18.33 0.08
N ARG A 409 -1.05 17.95 -0.26
CA ARG A 409 -0.74 16.86 -1.18
C ARG A 409 -0.47 15.52 -0.46
N ALA A 410 -0.69 15.45 0.85
CA ALA A 410 -0.64 14.21 1.61
C ALA A 410 -1.69 13.20 1.12
N CYS A 411 -1.49 11.94 1.44
CA CYS A 411 -2.43 10.87 1.07
C CYS A 411 -3.82 11.15 1.64
N ILE A 412 -4.79 11.36 0.75
CA ILE A 412 -6.20 11.58 1.11
C ILE A 412 -6.81 10.32 1.76
N GLY A 413 -6.36 9.13 1.32
CA GLY A 413 -6.86 7.83 1.79
C GLY A 413 -6.19 7.29 3.07
N ARG A 414 -5.38 8.11 3.80
CA ARG A 414 -4.67 7.66 5.00
C ARG A 414 -5.58 6.96 6.01
N GLN A 415 -6.73 7.57 6.32
CA GLN A 415 -7.65 7.02 7.31
C GLN A 415 -8.28 5.70 6.82
N PHE A 416 -8.64 5.65 5.54
CA PHE A 416 -9.18 4.45 4.91
C PHE A 416 -8.17 3.28 4.98
N ALA A 417 -6.93 3.51 4.55
CA ALA A 417 -5.88 2.50 4.56
C ALA A 417 -5.57 1.95 5.97
N MET A 418 -5.49 2.85 6.97
CA MET A 418 -5.19 2.44 8.34
C MET A 418 -6.37 1.67 8.97
N THR A 419 -7.62 2.07 8.70
CA THR A 419 -8.82 1.38 9.20
C THR A 419 -8.95 0.00 8.56
N GLU A 420 -8.82 -0.09 7.24
CA GLU A 420 -8.83 -1.37 6.51
C GLU A 420 -7.74 -2.31 7.04
N ALA A 421 -6.51 -1.84 7.14
CA ALA A 421 -5.40 -2.67 7.58
C ALA A 421 -5.55 -3.14 9.04
N ALA A 422 -6.06 -2.29 9.93
CA ALA A 422 -6.31 -2.66 11.32
C ALA A 422 -7.42 -3.73 11.44
N LEU A 423 -8.51 -3.58 10.69
CA LEU A 423 -9.59 -4.56 10.62
C LEU A 423 -9.07 -5.91 10.11
N VAL A 424 -8.37 -5.91 8.98
CA VAL A 424 -7.87 -7.13 8.33
C VAL A 424 -6.86 -7.86 9.21
N LEU A 425 -5.88 -7.13 9.75
CA LEU A 425 -4.86 -7.74 10.62
C LEU A 425 -5.49 -8.25 11.92
N GLY A 426 -6.44 -7.50 12.48
CA GLY A 426 -7.22 -7.92 13.66
C GLY A 426 -7.97 -9.24 13.41
N LEU A 427 -8.70 -9.37 12.30
CA LEU A 427 -9.42 -10.59 11.95
C LEU A 427 -8.50 -11.79 11.67
N ILE A 428 -7.37 -11.56 10.98
CA ILE A 428 -6.38 -12.60 10.77
C ILE A 428 -5.87 -13.14 12.11
N LEU A 429 -5.47 -12.24 13.03
CA LEU A 429 -4.93 -12.63 14.33
C LEU A 429 -6.00 -13.18 15.28
N GLN A 430 -7.26 -12.79 15.15
CA GLN A 430 -8.35 -13.38 15.90
C GLN A 430 -8.51 -14.87 15.58
N ARG A 431 -8.36 -15.27 14.32
CA ARG A 431 -8.66 -16.63 13.84
C ARG A 431 -7.46 -17.56 13.74
N PHE A 432 -6.29 -17.00 13.37
CA PHE A 432 -5.16 -17.83 12.96
C PHE A 432 -3.91 -17.60 13.79
N ARG A 433 -3.15 -18.68 13.95
CA ARG A 433 -1.72 -18.65 14.29
C ARG A 433 -0.94 -18.55 12.98
N LEU A 434 -0.09 -17.55 12.88
CA LEU A 434 0.80 -17.37 11.73
C LEU A 434 2.03 -18.26 11.89
N VAL A 435 2.47 -18.91 10.82
CA VAL A 435 3.59 -19.85 10.81
C VAL A 435 4.54 -19.52 9.67
N ASP A 436 5.75 -19.05 10.01
CA ASP A 436 6.85 -18.99 9.06
C ASP A 436 7.51 -20.39 8.97
N HIS A 437 7.19 -21.12 7.91
CA HIS A 437 7.73 -22.46 7.67
C HIS A 437 8.96 -22.44 6.76
N THR A 438 9.27 -21.29 6.14
CA THR A 438 10.37 -21.15 5.16
C THR A 438 11.59 -20.44 5.75
N ARG A 439 11.48 -19.81 6.91
CA ARG A 439 12.46 -18.86 7.46
C ARG A 439 12.78 -17.77 6.45
N TYR A 440 11.72 -17.16 5.92
CA TYR A 440 11.79 -16.21 4.83
C TYR A 440 12.73 -15.05 5.13
N GLN A 441 13.69 -14.84 4.23
CA GLN A 441 14.57 -13.67 4.25
C GLN A 441 13.98 -12.58 3.38
N LEU A 442 13.83 -11.37 3.94
CA LEU A 442 13.17 -10.26 3.25
C LEU A 442 13.88 -9.90 1.95
N LYS A 443 13.15 -10.02 0.85
CA LYS A 443 13.50 -9.47 -0.45
C LYS A 443 12.48 -8.39 -0.79
N ILE A 444 12.96 -7.29 -1.33
CA ILE A 444 12.10 -6.15 -1.69
C ILE A 444 11.91 -6.12 -3.19
N LYS A 445 10.66 -6.26 -3.63
CA LYS A 445 10.26 -5.94 -5.00
C LYS A 445 9.93 -4.45 -5.08
N GLU A 446 10.57 -3.78 -6.02
CA GLU A 446 10.33 -2.37 -6.29
C GLU A 446 9.57 -2.19 -7.60
N SER A 447 8.49 -1.41 -7.55
CA SER A 447 7.71 -0.97 -8.71
C SER A 447 7.27 0.48 -8.50
N LEU A 448 6.01 0.82 -8.65
CA LEU A 448 5.46 2.11 -8.19
C LEU A 448 5.53 2.22 -6.66
N THR A 449 5.34 1.10 -5.99
CA THR A 449 5.44 0.89 -4.54
C THR A 449 6.47 -0.18 -4.24
N ILE A 450 6.79 -0.37 -2.97
CA ILE A 450 7.64 -1.49 -2.53
C ILE A 450 6.82 -2.50 -1.73
N LYS A 451 7.15 -3.79 -1.93
CA LYS A 451 6.52 -4.93 -1.24
C LYS A 451 7.54 -6.03 -0.96
N PRO A 452 7.30 -6.92 0.01
CA PRO A 452 8.05 -8.18 0.09
C PRO A 452 7.89 -8.99 -1.20
N GLU A 453 8.94 -9.66 -1.65
CA GLU A 453 8.90 -10.54 -2.83
C GLU A 453 8.89 -12.00 -2.39
N GLY A 454 7.85 -12.74 -2.76
CA GLY A 454 7.75 -14.17 -2.48
C GLY A 454 7.58 -14.51 -1.00
N LEU A 455 6.89 -13.66 -0.23
CA LEU A 455 6.55 -13.94 1.16
C LEU A 455 5.47 -15.01 1.24
N MET A 456 5.90 -16.24 1.55
CA MET A 456 5.03 -17.39 1.77
C MET A 456 4.90 -17.68 3.27
N MET A 457 3.70 -18.04 3.72
CA MET A 457 3.46 -18.48 5.10
C MET A 457 2.40 -19.59 5.13
N ARG A 458 2.24 -20.20 6.31
CA ARG A 458 1.10 -21.08 6.63
C ARG A 458 0.30 -20.49 7.78
N VAL A 459 -0.94 -20.92 7.89
CA VAL A 459 -1.79 -20.56 9.02
C VAL A 459 -2.34 -21.83 9.69
N ARG A 460 -2.64 -21.70 10.98
CA ARG A 460 -3.38 -22.72 11.73
C ARG A 460 -4.50 -22.04 12.49
N LEU A 461 -5.68 -22.62 12.48
CA LEU A 461 -6.76 -22.13 13.34
C LEU A 461 -6.30 -22.12 14.80
N ARG A 462 -6.62 -21.08 15.53
CA ARG A 462 -6.33 -20.99 16.97
C ARG A 462 -7.23 -21.98 17.72
N PRO A 463 -6.69 -22.86 18.57
CA PRO A 463 -7.45 -23.92 19.24
C PRO A 463 -8.43 -23.43 20.29
N ASP A 464 -8.19 -22.23 20.81
CA ASP A 464 -8.93 -21.57 21.89
C ASP A 464 -10.02 -20.61 21.41
N VAL A 465 -10.30 -20.61 20.12
CA VAL A 465 -11.35 -19.77 19.53
C VAL A 465 -12.69 -20.49 19.55
N ALA A 466 -13.67 -19.90 20.22
CA ALA A 466 -15.01 -20.48 20.30
C ALA A 466 -15.71 -20.41 18.91
N ARG A 467 -16.01 -21.57 18.35
CA ARG A 467 -16.99 -21.66 17.28
C ARG A 467 -18.36 -21.65 17.95
N GLY A 468 -19.12 -20.58 17.75
CA GLY A 468 -20.50 -20.52 18.23
C GLY A 468 -21.24 -21.82 17.86
N SER A 469 -22.06 -22.33 18.77
CA SER A 469 -22.79 -23.58 18.65
C SER A 469 -23.85 -23.57 17.53
N GLY A 470 -23.35 -23.65 16.29
CA GLY A 470 -24.19 -23.75 15.11
C GLY A 470 -23.54 -24.66 14.06
N VAL A 471 -23.96 -25.94 14.14
CA VAL A 471 -23.61 -27.09 13.30
C VAL A 471 -22.44 -27.93 13.85
N SER A 472 -22.79 -28.85 14.71
CA SER A 472 -22.04 -30.09 14.97
C SER A 472 -21.87 -30.84 13.64
N VAL A 473 -20.69 -30.74 13.03
CA VAL A 473 -20.28 -31.73 12.02
C VAL A 473 -20.03 -33.03 12.77
N ALA A 474 -20.98 -33.94 12.71
CA ALA A 474 -20.85 -35.28 13.26
C ALA A 474 -19.54 -35.92 12.74
N THR A 475 -18.59 -36.11 13.64
CA THR A 475 -17.41 -36.94 13.40
C THR A 475 -17.89 -38.32 12.96
N LYS A 476 -17.59 -38.72 11.71
CA LYS A 476 -17.81 -40.10 11.25
C LYS A 476 -17.16 -41.04 12.24
N PRO A 477 -17.89 -42.08 12.74
CA PRO A 477 -17.32 -43.05 13.65
C PRO A 477 -16.20 -43.81 12.92
N GLN A 478 -15.06 -43.95 13.56
CA GLN A 478 -13.96 -44.79 13.10
C GLN A 478 -14.48 -46.22 12.91
N PRO A 479 -14.11 -46.95 11.83
CA PRO A 479 -14.48 -48.32 11.64
C PRO A 479 -13.84 -49.17 12.74
N LYS A 480 -14.68 -49.89 13.49
CA LYS A 480 -14.23 -50.90 14.48
C LYS A 480 -13.39 -51.96 13.75
N LYS A 481 -12.17 -52.20 14.25
CA LYS A 481 -11.32 -53.36 13.83
C LYS A 481 -12.14 -54.63 13.99
N ALA A 482 -12.25 -55.38 12.88
CA ALA A 482 -12.83 -56.71 12.87
C ALA A 482 -11.93 -57.70 13.67
N PRO A 483 -12.49 -58.65 14.40
CA PRO A 483 -11.70 -59.60 15.16
C PRO A 483 -11.04 -60.63 14.20
N ASP A 484 -9.81 -60.96 14.57
CA ASP A 484 -8.97 -61.98 13.91
C ASP A 484 -9.70 -63.31 13.80
N ARG A 485 -9.93 -63.83 12.59
CA ARG A 485 -10.35 -65.18 12.33
C ARG A 485 -9.12 -66.08 12.12
N LYS A 486 -8.86 -66.92 13.11
CA LYS A 486 -7.88 -68.01 13.03
C LYS A 486 -8.16 -68.92 11.82
N SER A 487 -7.07 -69.22 11.11
CA SER A 487 -7.02 -70.18 10.04
C SER A 487 -7.39 -71.59 10.53
N THR A 488 -8.34 -72.23 9.86
CA THR A 488 -8.47 -73.67 9.88
C THR A 488 -8.32 -74.13 8.43
N ARG A 489 -7.22 -74.88 8.20
CA ARG A 489 -6.99 -75.65 6.98
C ARG A 489 -8.00 -76.81 6.93
N LEU A 490 -8.63 -77.01 5.82
CA LEU A 490 -9.14 -78.28 5.45
C LEU A 490 -8.84 -78.55 3.96
N ASN A 491 -8.07 -79.60 3.79
CA ASN A 491 -7.79 -80.34 2.51
C ASN A 491 -9.09 -80.95 1.98
N SER A 492 -9.34 -80.88 0.72
CA SER A 492 -9.74 -82.08 -0.04
C SER A 492 -9.72 -81.82 -1.54
N SER A 493 -8.98 -82.66 -2.19
CA SER A 493 -8.96 -82.95 -3.60
C SER A 493 -10.34 -83.44 -4.12
N HIS A 494 -10.73 -83.08 -5.34
CA HIS A 494 -11.06 -83.96 -6.46
C HIS A 494 -11.72 -83.21 -7.63
N ARG A 495 -11.08 -83.38 -8.79
CA ARG A 495 -11.62 -83.70 -10.09
C ARG A 495 -12.97 -83.06 -10.54
N LEU A 496 -12.97 -82.34 -11.59
CA LEU A 496 -13.01 -82.71 -13.04
C LEU A 496 -12.65 -81.44 -13.84
#